data_762568e3d11df842e1461baaadb10b86
#
_entry.id   762568e3d11df842e1461baaadb10b86
#
_cell.length_a   1.000
_cell.length_b   1.000
_cell.length_c   1.000
_cell.angle_alpha   90.00
_cell.angle_beta   90.00
_cell.angle_gamma   90.00
#
_symmetry.space_group_name_H-M   'P 1'
#
loop_
_entity.id
_entity.type
_entity.pdbx_description
1 polymer ?
#
loop_
_entity_poly.entity_id
_entity_poly.type
_entity_poly.pdbx_seq_one_letter_code
_entity_poly.pdbx_strand_id
1 'polypeptide(L)' 'MKSTGVVRRIDELGRIVLPIEIRKNLNIGNRDTVEIFVEEDKIILKKYEPACIFCGNADDVTMFNGKLICRECIEKIKNN' A
#
# COMPACT_ATOMS: atom_id res chain seq x y z
N MET A 1 4.55 -19.87 -2.37
CA MET A 1 3.77 -19.07 -1.39
C MET A 1 3.64 -19.82 -0.08
N LYS A 2 3.61 -19.10 0.99
CA LYS A 2 3.55 -19.68 2.32
C LYS A 2 2.28 -19.20 3.02
N SER A 3 1.51 -20.13 3.59
CA SER A 3 0.30 -19.75 4.31
C SER A 3 0.64 -19.09 5.64
N THR A 4 -0.08 -18.01 5.94
CA THR A 4 0.03 -17.36 7.25
C THR A 4 -0.85 -18.04 8.30
N GLY A 5 -1.76 -18.92 7.88
CA GLY A 5 -2.76 -19.50 8.75
C GLY A 5 -3.90 -18.57 9.13
N VAL A 6 -3.88 -17.34 8.63
CA VAL A 6 -4.92 -16.36 8.93
C VAL A 6 -6.07 -16.52 7.95
N VAL A 7 -7.30 -16.59 8.49
CA VAL A 7 -8.51 -16.69 7.68
C VAL A 7 -9.43 -15.52 8.09
N ARG A 8 -9.94 -14.80 7.09
CA ARG A 8 -10.82 -13.66 7.32
C ARG A 8 -12.05 -13.78 6.45
N ARG A 9 -13.16 -13.26 6.95
CA ARG A 9 -14.44 -13.24 6.22
C ARG A 9 -14.56 -11.95 5.43
N ILE A 10 -15.08 -12.05 4.21
CA ILE A 10 -15.40 -10.88 3.40
C ILE A 10 -16.76 -10.34 3.86
N ASP A 11 -16.86 -9.04 4.10
CA ASP A 11 -18.10 -8.43 4.59
C ASP A 11 -19.10 -8.17 3.44
N GLU A 12 -20.24 -7.56 3.78
CA GLU A 12 -21.29 -7.29 2.81
C GLU A 12 -20.88 -6.34 1.70
N LEU A 13 -19.90 -5.50 1.96
CA LEU A 13 -19.40 -4.53 0.98
C LEU A 13 -18.18 -5.06 0.23
N GLY A 14 -17.83 -6.32 0.42
CA GLY A 14 -16.69 -6.92 -0.27
C GLY A 14 -15.34 -6.55 0.32
N ARG A 15 -15.31 -6.13 1.60
CA ARG A 15 -14.07 -5.71 2.25
C ARG A 15 -13.49 -6.82 3.11
N ILE A 16 -12.19 -6.78 3.27
CA ILE A 16 -11.46 -7.68 4.16
C ILE A 16 -10.45 -6.85 4.97
N VAL A 17 -10.27 -7.21 6.22
CA VAL A 17 -9.27 -6.54 7.06
C VAL A 17 -7.96 -7.32 6.99
N LEU A 18 -6.89 -6.62 6.67
CA LEU A 18 -5.54 -7.19 6.68
C LEU A 18 -4.99 -7.10 8.11
N PRO A 19 -4.63 -8.23 8.73
CA PRO A 19 -4.07 -8.20 10.09
C PRO A 19 -2.85 -7.32 10.19
N ILE A 20 -2.68 -6.68 11.34
CA ILE A 20 -1.59 -5.75 11.54
C ILE A 20 -0.21 -6.40 11.43
N GLU A 21 -0.08 -7.67 11.83
CA GLU A 21 1.18 -8.38 11.71
C GLU A 21 1.61 -8.55 10.25
N ILE A 22 0.65 -8.85 9.38
CA ILE A 22 0.94 -8.99 7.95
C ILE A 22 1.31 -7.64 7.36
N ARG A 23 0.59 -6.58 7.73
CA ARG A 23 0.88 -5.23 7.25
C ARG A 23 2.27 -4.78 7.68
N LYS A 24 2.67 -5.07 8.92
CA LYS A 24 4.00 -4.72 9.41
C LYS A 24 5.10 -5.47 8.66
N ASN A 25 4.90 -6.77 8.43
CA ASN A 25 5.89 -7.59 7.73
C ASN A 25 6.12 -7.10 6.30
N LEU A 26 5.07 -6.58 5.65
CA LEU A 26 5.14 -6.10 4.28
C LEU A 26 5.31 -4.58 4.20
N ASN A 27 5.46 -3.92 5.35
CA ASN A 27 5.64 -2.48 5.43
C ASN A 27 4.48 -1.71 4.79
N ILE A 28 3.26 -2.18 5.03
CA ILE A 28 2.04 -1.53 4.54
C ILE A 28 1.43 -0.75 5.70
N GLY A 29 1.48 0.58 5.61
CA GLY A 29 0.94 1.45 6.63
C GLY A 29 -0.50 1.88 6.33
N ASN A 30 -1.07 2.66 7.23
CA ASN A 30 -2.39 3.25 7.01
C ASN A 30 -2.36 4.16 5.78
N ARG A 31 -3.39 4.07 4.95
CA ARG A 31 -3.52 4.85 3.72
C ARG A 31 -2.53 4.47 2.62
N ASP A 32 -1.71 3.47 2.82
CA ASP A 32 -0.85 2.98 1.75
C ASP A 32 -1.72 2.34 0.68
N THR A 33 -1.26 2.44 -0.55
CA THR A 33 -1.96 1.90 -1.70
C THR A 33 -1.40 0.52 -2.02
N VAL A 34 -2.28 -0.42 -2.31
CA VAL A 34 -1.88 -1.76 -2.72
C VAL A 34 -2.42 -2.06 -4.09
N GLU A 35 -1.66 -2.81 -4.85
CA GLU A 35 -2.08 -3.28 -6.17
C GLU A 35 -2.62 -4.70 -6.02
N ILE A 36 -3.70 -4.99 -6.74
CA ILE A 36 -4.37 -6.28 -6.64
C ILE A 36 -4.10 -7.06 -7.92
N PHE A 37 -3.53 -8.25 -7.75
CA PHE A 37 -3.28 -9.17 -8.86
C PHE A 37 -4.15 -10.40 -8.69
N VAL A 38 -4.53 -11.00 -9.81
CA VAL A 38 -5.25 -12.27 -9.82
C VAL A 38 -4.41 -13.30 -10.55
N GLU A 39 -4.20 -14.44 -9.92
CA GLU A 39 -3.47 -15.55 -10.51
C GLU A 39 -4.21 -16.85 -10.20
N GLU A 40 -4.77 -17.48 -11.21
CA GLU A 40 -5.59 -18.68 -11.09
C GLU A 40 -6.77 -18.45 -10.13
N ASP A 41 -6.76 -19.07 -8.96
CA ASP A 41 -7.81 -18.91 -7.95
C ASP A 41 -7.38 -18.03 -6.77
N LYS A 42 -6.30 -17.25 -6.96
CA LYS A 42 -5.70 -16.45 -5.89
C LYS A 42 -5.79 -14.97 -6.16
N ILE A 43 -5.94 -14.21 -5.10
CA ILE A 43 -5.81 -12.76 -5.13
C ILE A 43 -4.51 -12.42 -4.42
N ILE A 44 -3.63 -11.69 -5.09
CA ILE A 44 -2.34 -11.31 -4.55
C ILE A 44 -2.35 -9.80 -4.34
N LEU A 45 -2.05 -9.36 -3.11
CA LEU A 45 -1.94 -7.96 -2.78
C LEU A 45 -0.48 -7.60 -2.61
N LYS A 46 -0.06 -6.56 -3.28
CA LYS A 46 1.32 -6.08 -3.22
C LYS A 46 1.31 -4.59 -3.00
N LYS A 47 2.22 -4.07 -2.16
CA LYS A 47 2.33 -2.63 -1.98
C LYS A 47 2.60 -1.97 -3.33
N TYR A 48 1.88 -0.90 -3.63
CA TYR A 48 2.01 -0.20 -4.91
C TYR A 48 3.31 0.60 -4.93
N GLU A 49 4.27 0.12 -5.73
CA GLU A 49 5.62 0.70 -5.76
C GLU A 49 5.66 2.12 -6.36
N PRO A 50 4.95 2.44 -7.46
CA PRO A 50 4.90 3.83 -7.92
C PRO A 50 4.06 4.68 -6.97
N ALA A 51 4.64 5.05 -5.82
CA ALA A 51 3.99 5.83 -4.78
C ALA A 51 5.02 6.71 -4.09
N CYS A 52 4.54 7.70 -3.34
CA CYS A 52 5.41 8.60 -2.58
C CYS A 52 6.34 7.79 -1.67
N ILE A 53 7.63 8.07 -1.72
CA ILE A 53 8.63 7.35 -0.94
C ILE A 53 8.51 7.63 0.56
N PHE A 54 7.85 8.72 0.94
CA PHE A 54 7.73 9.12 2.34
C PHE A 54 6.45 8.60 2.98
N CYS A 55 5.30 8.75 2.32
CA CYS A 55 4.02 8.39 2.91
C CYS A 55 3.28 7.26 2.21
N GLY A 56 3.76 6.79 1.06
CA GLY A 56 3.13 5.70 0.33
C GLY A 56 1.90 6.09 -0.48
N ASN A 57 1.55 7.38 -0.52
CA ASN A 57 0.41 7.86 -1.28
C ASN A 57 0.73 7.81 -2.78
N ALA A 58 -0.19 7.25 -3.57
CA ALA A 58 -0.02 7.15 -5.03
C ALA A 58 -0.64 8.32 -5.78
N ASP A 59 -1.40 9.18 -5.09
CA ASP A 59 -2.06 10.33 -5.71
C ASP A 59 -1.14 11.54 -5.70
N ASP A 60 -1.24 12.37 -6.76
CA ASP A 60 -0.49 13.61 -6.89
C ASP A 60 1.01 13.46 -6.66
N VAL A 61 1.58 12.38 -7.14
CA VAL A 61 3.01 12.15 -7.02
C VAL A 61 3.76 12.81 -8.18
N THR A 62 4.93 13.34 -7.85
CA THR A 62 5.83 13.97 -8.82
C THR A 62 7.20 13.31 -8.73
N MET A 63 7.84 13.13 -9.89
CA MET A 63 9.19 12.57 -9.93
C MET A 63 10.19 13.66 -9.56
N PHE A 64 11.02 13.37 -8.57
CA PHE A 64 12.11 14.26 -8.16
C PHE A 64 13.35 13.42 -7.91
N ASN A 65 14.41 13.67 -8.69
CA ASN A 65 15.67 12.94 -8.62
C ASN A 65 15.47 11.43 -8.66
N GLY A 66 14.60 10.96 -9.57
CA GLY A 66 14.34 9.53 -9.74
C GLY A 66 13.42 8.92 -8.69
N LYS A 67 12.84 9.74 -7.82
CA LYS A 67 11.95 9.26 -6.78
C LYS A 67 10.60 9.95 -6.86
N LEU A 68 9.55 9.24 -6.45
CA LEU A 68 8.20 9.80 -6.43
C LEU A 68 7.92 10.42 -5.08
N ILE A 69 7.40 11.64 -5.08
CA ILE A 69 7.03 12.36 -3.87
C ILE A 69 5.66 12.99 -4.09
N CYS A 70 4.75 12.81 -3.14
CA CYS A 70 3.43 13.40 -3.26
C CYS A 70 3.47 14.89 -2.91
N ARG A 71 2.42 15.60 -3.32
CA ARG A 71 2.31 17.05 -3.12
C ARG A 71 2.38 17.45 -1.66
N GLU A 72 1.70 16.70 -0.79
CA GLU A 72 1.71 17.00 0.65
C GLU A 72 3.10 16.91 1.24
N CYS A 73 3.86 15.89 0.86
CA CYS A 73 5.22 15.74 1.36
C CYS A 73 6.15 16.81 0.83
N ILE A 74 5.95 17.22 -0.45
CA ILE A 74 6.71 18.32 -1.02
C ILE A 74 6.49 19.60 -0.22
N GLU A 75 5.25 19.90 0.11
CA GLU A 75 4.94 21.10 0.89
C GLU A 75 5.51 21.05 2.30
N LYS A 76 5.49 19.90 2.94
CA LYS A 76 6.11 19.73 4.25
C LYS A 76 7.62 19.96 4.19
N ILE A 77 8.27 19.51 3.13
CA ILE A 77 9.70 19.74 2.94
C ILE A 77 9.99 21.23 2.74
N LYS A 78 9.17 21.92 1.95
CA LYS A 78 9.34 23.34 1.70
C LYS A 78 9.15 24.20 2.93
N ASN A 79 8.25 23.81 3.81
CA ASN A 79 7.91 24.59 4.99
C ASN A 79 8.75 24.26 6.20
N ASN A 80 9.79 23.51 6.01
CA ASN A 80 10.62 23.03 7.11
C ASN A 80 11.89 23.85 7.24
#